data_b24d52c9e45c088ac6b894a4cf337133
#
_entry.id   b24d52c9e45c088ac6b894a4cf337133
#
_cell.length_a   1.000
_cell.length_b   1.000
_cell.length_c   1.000
_cell.angle_alpha   90.00
_cell.angle_beta   90.00
_cell.angle_gamma   90.00
#
_symmetry.space_group_name_H-M   'P 1'
#
loop_
_entity.id
_entity.type
_entity.pdbx_description
1 polymer ?
#
loop_
_entity_poly.entity_id
_entity_poly.type
_entity_poly.pdbx_seq_one_letter_code
_entity_poly.pdbx_strand_id
1 'polypeptide(L)'
;MANGKLTMKALTAKKLRAKYPRFVYEKYDYKISRKNLEIVFYFSIEPGIRFTPKIIIGNINKAQIKRVGERTLKNLIFHLGLSEIPSYWKTTCSPEIIIKAGSLDNEQKKWWRELLINGLGQFFYENKIDFRPADFLKITNEREDVREVLSKDLRRRILVPIGNGKDSIVTLELLKNAGKEINCFCVNPRKPFWQIIRISNAQKPIIIHRYLDKKLFQLNRAGFLNGHTPFSALLAFYSVFAAIIFDYKYIAFSNERSADEGNVKYLGKEINHQWSKSSVFEKSFRAYCQKHLAGKVEYFSFLRPLYELQIAEIFSRFPKYFPVFLSCNNAYFRAKRGIKVPAQNLLGEARPLRGRLPTSSAEGDFVGRRPSNSRAGKWCGRCPKCLFTFLILYPFIEESRLVKIFGENLLDKKELLPLLKALIGETPVKPFECVGTRKESQTALHLCQQKAKRAGKVPFLLKHMRSKTFAFFVRSHKNYKSLVWRKEAEKLLSSWGKQNNLPSEFGKILKPPGS
;
A
#
# COMPACT_ATOMS: atom_id res chain seq x y z
N MET A 1 -8.38 -0.02 -50.24
CA MET A 1 -8.06 1.03 -49.26
C MET A 1 -7.51 0.36 -48.02
N ALA A 2 -6.19 0.42 -47.81
CA ALA A 2 -5.50 -0.28 -46.74
C ALA A 2 -5.64 0.50 -45.42
N ASN A 3 -6.31 -0.06 -44.45
CA ASN A 3 -6.36 0.42 -43.08
C ASN A 3 -4.99 0.30 -42.42
N GLY A 4 -4.17 1.36 -42.52
CA GLY A 4 -2.92 1.47 -41.79
C GLY A 4 -3.17 1.59 -40.29
N LYS A 5 -3.14 0.46 -39.55
CA LYS A 5 -2.97 0.47 -38.11
C LYS A 5 -1.59 1.03 -37.79
N LEU A 6 -1.51 2.32 -37.47
CA LEU A 6 -0.32 2.91 -36.84
C LEU A 6 -0.03 2.14 -35.54
N THR A 7 0.95 1.26 -35.58
CA THR A 7 1.56 0.66 -34.38
C THR A 7 2.31 1.76 -33.65
N MET A 8 1.69 2.35 -32.63
CA MET A 8 2.37 3.28 -31.72
C MET A 8 3.60 2.56 -31.12
N LYS A 9 4.81 2.96 -31.55
CA LYS A 9 6.07 2.50 -30.93
C LYS A 9 6.02 2.86 -29.45
N ALA A 10 6.17 1.86 -28.58
CA ALA A 10 6.25 2.06 -27.13
C ALA A 10 7.36 3.09 -26.82
N LEU A 11 7.01 4.15 -26.10
CA LEU A 11 7.95 5.18 -25.67
C LEU A 11 8.86 4.58 -24.60
N THR A 12 10.16 4.52 -24.86
CA THR A 12 11.13 4.02 -23.88
C THR A 12 11.47 5.10 -22.84
N ALA A 13 11.84 4.68 -21.64
CA ALA A 13 12.27 5.60 -20.58
C ALA A 13 13.40 6.52 -21.07
N LYS A 14 14.40 5.99 -21.80
CA LYS A 14 15.51 6.78 -22.37
C LYS A 14 15.02 7.92 -23.26
N LYS A 15 14.08 7.64 -24.18
CA LYS A 15 13.51 8.66 -25.07
C LYS A 15 12.69 9.70 -24.31
N LEU A 16 11.89 9.26 -23.33
CA LEU A 16 11.07 10.18 -22.54
C LEU A 16 11.91 11.06 -21.64
N ARG A 17 12.94 10.55 -20.98
CA ARG A 17 13.89 11.33 -20.17
C ARG A 17 14.63 12.39 -20.98
N ALA A 18 15.06 12.04 -22.21
CA ALA A 18 15.72 12.99 -23.10
C ALA A 18 14.77 14.08 -23.59
N LYS A 19 13.52 13.71 -23.95
CA LYS A 19 12.53 14.66 -24.45
C LYS A 19 11.96 15.56 -23.35
N TYR A 20 11.85 15.05 -22.14
CA TYR A 20 11.23 15.70 -20.99
C TYR A 20 12.23 15.79 -19.83
N PRO A 21 13.23 16.69 -19.91
CA PRO A 21 14.34 16.72 -18.96
C PRO A 21 13.96 17.19 -17.57
N ARG A 22 12.86 17.96 -17.42
CA ARG A 22 12.49 18.59 -16.15
C ARG A 22 11.05 18.30 -15.77
N PHE A 23 10.87 17.94 -14.51
CA PHE A 23 9.60 17.97 -13.80
C PHE A 23 9.62 19.12 -12.81
N VAL A 24 8.59 19.94 -12.79
CA VAL A 24 8.56 21.15 -11.94
C VAL A 24 7.35 21.11 -11.01
N TYR A 25 7.58 21.33 -9.74
CA TYR A 25 6.53 21.67 -8.78
C TYR A 25 6.44 23.19 -8.72
N GLU A 26 5.51 23.77 -9.51
CA GLU A 26 5.41 25.21 -9.75
C GLU A 26 4.94 25.98 -8.54
N LYS A 27 3.75 25.61 -8.02
CA LYS A 27 3.08 26.24 -6.89
C LYS A 27 1.97 25.37 -6.35
N TYR A 28 1.36 25.82 -5.27
CA TYR A 28 0.06 25.37 -4.79
C TYR A 28 -0.83 26.56 -4.45
N ASP A 29 -2.15 26.37 -4.57
CA ASP A 29 -3.16 27.31 -4.10
C ASP A 29 -4.09 26.58 -3.14
N TYR A 30 -4.65 27.28 -2.16
CA TYR A 30 -5.65 26.70 -1.27
C TYR A 30 -6.76 27.68 -0.94
N LYS A 31 -7.97 27.15 -0.71
CA LYS A 31 -9.15 27.91 -0.33
C LYS A 31 -9.86 27.26 0.85
N ILE A 32 -10.12 28.05 1.88
CA ILE A 32 -10.91 27.64 3.03
C ILE A 32 -12.32 28.14 2.84
N SER A 33 -13.27 27.23 2.70
CA SER A 33 -14.72 27.50 2.73
C SER A 33 -15.28 27.28 4.15
N ARG A 34 -16.61 27.45 4.33
CA ARG A 34 -17.23 27.24 5.65
C ARG A 34 -16.98 25.89 6.30
N LYS A 35 -16.78 24.82 5.50
CA LYS A 35 -16.63 23.43 5.99
C LYS A 35 -15.53 22.63 5.30
N ASN A 36 -14.85 23.20 4.31
CA ASN A 36 -13.87 22.45 3.50
C ASN A 36 -12.59 23.27 3.31
N LEU A 37 -11.46 22.55 3.23
CA LEU A 37 -10.21 23.05 2.69
C LEU A 37 -10.00 22.38 1.33
N GLU A 38 -9.96 23.16 0.24
CA GLU A 38 -9.57 22.72 -1.09
C GLU A 38 -8.14 23.17 -1.36
N ILE A 39 -7.29 22.25 -1.86
CA ILE A 39 -5.90 22.52 -2.21
C ILE A 39 -5.70 22.05 -3.65
N VAL A 40 -5.08 22.88 -4.48
CA VAL A 40 -4.70 22.58 -5.86
C VAL A 40 -3.19 22.66 -5.99
N PHE A 41 -2.57 21.62 -6.55
CA PHE A 41 -1.15 21.62 -6.85
C PHE A 41 -0.94 21.85 -8.35
N TYR A 42 0.13 22.54 -8.70
CA TYR A 42 0.48 22.82 -10.09
C TYR A 42 1.82 22.18 -10.40
N PHE A 43 1.79 21.20 -11.29
CA PHE A 43 2.99 20.54 -11.79
C PHE A 43 3.12 20.75 -13.29
N SER A 44 4.36 20.85 -13.76
CA SER A 44 4.67 20.79 -15.18
C SER A 44 5.77 19.77 -15.46
N ILE A 45 5.77 19.27 -16.70
CA ILE A 45 6.88 18.51 -17.27
C ILE A 45 7.25 19.24 -18.57
N GLU A 46 8.46 19.73 -18.62
CA GLU A 46 8.97 20.48 -19.78
C GLU A 46 9.49 19.54 -20.88
N PRO A 47 9.10 19.80 -22.15
CA PRO A 47 8.17 20.84 -22.58
C PRO A 47 6.70 20.40 -22.57
N GLY A 48 5.78 21.32 -22.26
CA GLY A 48 4.38 21.27 -22.71
C GLY A 48 3.38 20.39 -21.96
N ILE A 49 3.74 19.68 -20.86
CA ILE A 49 2.79 18.90 -20.06
C ILE A 49 2.52 19.62 -18.73
N ARG A 50 1.24 19.80 -18.40
CA ARG A 50 0.82 20.43 -17.12
C ARG A 50 -0.21 19.56 -16.42
N PHE A 51 -0.19 19.58 -15.07
CA PHE A 51 -1.14 18.87 -14.22
C PHE A 51 -1.62 19.79 -13.08
N THR A 52 -2.90 19.63 -12.73
CA THR A 52 -3.55 20.37 -11.67
C THR A 52 -4.35 19.44 -10.75
N PRO A 53 -3.68 18.45 -10.06
CA PRO A 53 -4.39 17.63 -9.10
C PRO A 53 -4.88 18.44 -7.92
N LYS A 54 -5.95 17.94 -7.27
CA LYS A 54 -6.50 18.60 -6.11
C LYS A 54 -6.91 17.63 -5.01
N ILE A 55 -6.93 18.16 -3.79
CA ILE A 55 -7.49 17.47 -2.64
C ILE A 55 -8.55 18.34 -1.97
N ILE A 56 -9.56 17.68 -1.40
CA ILE A 56 -10.62 18.34 -0.62
C ILE A 56 -10.72 17.63 0.72
N ILE A 57 -10.63 18.41 1.79
CA ILE A 57 -10.71 17.91 3.16
C ILE A 57 -11.93 18.54 3.81
N GLY A 58 -12.86 17.68 4.24
CA GLY A 58 -14.09 18.12 4.87
C GLY A 58 -13.97 18.34 6.37
N ASN A 59 -14.98 19.02 6.94
CA ASN A 59 -15.11 19.30 8.36
C ASN A 59 -13.96 20.15 8.95
N ILE A 60 -13.39 21.04 8.15
CA ILE A 60 -12.39 22.02 8.58
C ILE A 60 -13.08 23.37 8.84
N ASN A 61 -12.75 24.00 9.96
CA ASN A 61 -13.21 25.33 10.32
C ASN A 61 -12.04 26.30 10.57
N LYS A 62 -12.37 27.59 10.63
CA LYS A 62 -11.38 28.67 10.85
C LYS A 62 -10.61 28.52 12.17
N ALA A 63 -11.27 28.03 13.24
CA ALA A 63 -10.63 27.85 14.55
C ALA A 63 -9.52 26.80 14.50
N GLN A 64 -9.74 25.67 13.79
CA GLN A 64 -8.70 24.66 13.59
C GLN A 64 -7.49 25.23 12.83
N ILE A 65 -7.72 26.00 11.78
CA ILE A 65 -6.65 26.65 11.01
C ILE A 65 -5.90 27.69 11.87
N LYS A 66 -6.63 28.53 12.63
CA LYS A 66 -6.01 29.51 13.56
C LYS A 66 -5.15 28.81 14.62
N ARG A 67 -5.61 27.66 15.16
CA ARG A 67 -4.85 26.86 16.13
C ARG A 67 -3.52 26.36 15.55
N VAL A 68 -3.53 25.89 14.31
CA VAL A 68 -2.33 25.36 13.62
C VAL A 68 -1.37 26.49 13.23
N GLY A 69 -1.89 27.62 12.81
CA GLY A 69 -1.10 28.74 12.28
C GLY A 69 -0.88 28.65 10.77
N GLU A 70 -0.78 29.79 10.12
CA GLU A 70 -0.70 29.86 8.66
C GLU A 70 0.62 29.30 8.10
N ARG A 71 1.73 29.61 8.77
CA ARG A 71 3.06 29.12 8.34
C ARG A 71 3.14 27.60 8.39
N THR A 72 2.70 27.00 9.50
CA THR A 72 2.60 25.54 9.63
C THR A 72 1.67 24.94 8.58
N LEU A 73 0.48 25.55 8.35
CA LEU A 73 -0.44 25.08 7.31
C LEU A 73 0.22 25.08 5.92
N LYS A 74 0.91 26.15 5.56
CA LYS A 74 1.63 26.26 4.28
C LYS A 74 2.73 25.21 4.16
N ASN A 75 3.49 24.95 5.24
CA ASN A 75 4.48 23.87 5.27
C ASN A 75 3.86 22.49 5.03
N LEU A 76 2.74 22.20 5.70
CA LEU A 76 2.01 20.94 5.52
C LEU A 76 1.48 20.78 4.10
N ILE A 77 0.87 21.83 3.53
CA ILE A 77 0.34 21.81 2.14
C ILE A 77 1.47 21.59 1.14
N PHE A 78 2.61 22.26 1.31
CA PHE A 78 3.79 22.05 0.47
C PHE A 78 4.23 20.58 0.45
N HIS A 79 4.29 19.94 1.62
CA HIS A 79 4.68 18.52 1.73
C HIS A 79 3.61 17.55 1.18
N LEU A 80 2.32 17.92 1.24
CA LEU A 80 1.29 17.17 0.51
C LEU A 80 1.56 17.20 -1.00
N GLY A 81 1.92 18.37 -1.55
CA GLY A 81 2.29 18.48 -2.98
C GLY A 81 3.54 17.67 -3.33
N LEU A 82 4.58 17.67 -2.49
CA LEU A 82 5.75 16.81 -2.67
C LEU A 82 5.36 15.32 -2.71
N SER A 83 4.42 14.88 -1.84
CA SER A 83 3.96 13.50 -1.82
C SER A 83 3.15 13.09 -3.06
N GLU A 84 2.62 14.06 -3.83
CA GLU A 84 1.94 13.83 -5.11
C GLU A 84 2.91 13.63 -6.27
N ILE A 85 4.16 14.15 -6.19
CA ILE A 85 5.15 14.11 -7.27
C ILE A 85 5.32 12.69 -7.86
N PRO A 86 5.47 11.60 -7.09
CA PRO A 86 5.69 10.27 -7.64
C PRO A 86 4.61 9.83 -8.63
N SER A 87 3.34 10.25 -8.42
CA SER A 87 2.21 9.90 -9.29
C SER A 87 2.34 10.50 -10.70
N TYR A 88 2.94 11.68 -10.82
CA TYR A 88 3.06 12.44 -12.09
C TYR A 88 4.44 12.32 -12.71
N TRP A 89 5.52 12.42 -11.93
CA TRP A 89 6.90 12.30 -12.37
C TRP A 89 7.18 10.99 -13.13
N LYS A 90 6.61 9.89 -12.68
CA LYS A 90 6.79 8.57 -13.31
C LYS A 90 6.38 8.53 -14.79
N THR A 91 5.52 9.44 -15.27
CA THR A 91 5.06 9.45 -16.66
C THR A 91 6.19 9.64 -17.67
N THR A 92 7.22 10.39 -17.30
CA THR A 92 8.40 10.65 -18.11
C THR A 92 9.70 10.23 -17.45
N CYS A 93 9.68 10.06 -16.11
CA CYS A 93 10.86 9.76 -15.31
C CYS A 93 11.98 10.79 -15.53
N SER A 94 11.62 12.08 -15.59
CA SER A 94 12.52 13.21 -15.87
C SER A 94 13.77 13.17 -14.97
N PRO A 95 14.98 13.43 -15.49
CA PRO A 95 16.23 13.41 -14.72
C PRO A 95 16.31 14.48 -13.64
N GLU A 96 15.58 15.60 -13.79
CA GLU A 96 15.56 16.67 -12.81
C GLU A 96 14.15 16.95 -12.29
N ILE A 97 14.05 17.21 -10.98
CA ILE A 97 12.85 17.74 -10.31
C ILE A 97 13.20 19.11 -9.75
N ILE A 98 12.49 20.15 -10.21
CA ILE A 98 12.67 21.54 -9.77
C ILE A 98 11.53 21.90 -8.81
N ILE A 99 11.89 22.40 -7.64
CA ILE A 99 10.93 22.85 -6.62
C ILE A 99 10.87 24.38 -6.64
N LYS A 100 9.77 24.94 -7.20
CA LYS A 100 9.45 26.39 -7.18
C LYS A 100 8.44 26.75 -6.10
N ALA A 101 7.61 25.78 -5.72
CA ALA A 101 6.56 25.95 -4.72
C ALA A 101 7.07 26.22 -3.29
N GLY A 102 8.38 26.09 -3.08
CA GLY A 102 9.07 26.31 -1.82
C GLY A 102 10.51 25.81 -1.88
N SER A 103 11.10 25.46 -0.74
CA SER A 103 12.47 24.98 -0.68
C SER A 103 12.62 23.69 0.13
N LEU A 104 13.67 22.94 -0.18
CA LEU A 104 14.13 21.77 0.55
C LEU A 104 15.61 21.98 0.87
N ASP A 105 16.03 21.71 2.11
CA ASP A 105 17.44 21.62 2.44
C ASP A 105 18.08 20.35 1.84
N ASN A 106 19.38 20.20 1.97
CA ASN A 106 20.11 19.07 1.37
C ASN A 106 19.70 17.71 1.97
N GLU A 107 19.38 17.67 3.26
CA GLU A 107 18.90 16.46 3.92
C GLU A 107 17.50 16.06 3.39
N GLN A 108 16.61 17.02 3.26
CA GLN A 108 15.29 16.81 2.67
C GLN A 108 15.38 16.36 1.21
N LYS A 109 16.24 16.99 0.38
CA LYS A 109 16.46 16.57 -1.03
C LYS A 109 16.95 15.12 -1.10
N LYS A 110 17.89 14.73 -0.22
CA LYS A 110 18.38 13.36 -0.12
C LYS A 110 17.24 12.41 0.26
N TRP A 111 16.44 12.74 1.28
CA TRP A 111 15.33 11.93 1.74
C TRP A 111 14.26 11.73 0.66
N TRP A 112 13.87 12.80 -0.05
CA TRP A 112 12.91 12.72 -1.15
C TRP A 112 13.44 11.91 -2.34
N ARG A 113 14.75 12.04 -2.64
CA ARG A 113 15.39 11.20 -3.65
C ARG A 113 15.35 9.72 -3.25
N GLU A 114 15.64 9.38 -2.02
CA GLU A 114 15.57 8.01 -1.50
C GLU A 114 14.14 7.44 -1.56
N LEU A 115 13.13 8.24 -1.22
CA LEU A 115 11.72 7.86 -1.36
C LEU A 115 11.37 7.54 -2.81
N LEU A 116 11.78 8.38 -3.76
CA LEU A 116 11.51 8.16 -5.18
C LEU A 116 12.22 6.90 -5.69
N ILE A 117 13.50 6.71 -5.36
CA ILE A 117 14.28 5.55 -5.83
C ILE A 117 13.75 4.24 -5.23
N ASN A 118 13.53 4.18 -3.92
CA ASN A 118 13.10 2.94 -3.27
C ASN A 118 11.60 2.69 -3.43
N GLY A 119 10.77 3.73 -3.33
CA GLY A 119 9.32 3.63 -3.43
C GLY A 119 8.81 3.31 -4.84
N LEU A 120 9.59 3.67 -5.87
CA LEU A 120 9.27 3.35 -7.27
C LEU A 120 10.07 2.15 -7.81
N GLY A 121 10.70 1.35 -6.95
CA GLY A 121 11.51 0.21 -7.36
C GLY A 121 10.79 -0.76 -8.31
N GLN A 122 9.54 -1.12 -8.03
CA GLN A 122 8.73 -1.94 -8.95
C GLN A 122 8.53 -1.25 -10.30
N PHE A 123 8.24 0.04 -10.31
CA PHE A 123 8.10 0.82 -11.55
C PHE A 123 9.37 0.76 -12.39
N PHE A 124 10.56 0.88 -11.79
CA PHE A 124 11.83 0.76 -12.50
C PHE A 124 12.04 -0.66 -13.05
N TYR A 125 11.75 -1.67 -12.26
CA TYR A 125 11.83 -3.07 -12.68
C TYR A 125 10.94 -3.36 -13.89
N GLU A 126 9.66 -3.00 -13.82
CA GLU A 126 8.67 -3.27 -14.87
C GLU A 126 8.97 -2.50 -16.17
N ASN A 127 9.51 -1.28 -16.07
CA ASN A 127 9.86 -0.45 -17.22
C ASN A 127 11.34 -0.58 -17.67
N LYS A 128 12.11 -1.50 -17.06
CA LYS A 128 13.52 -1.77 -17.37
C LYS A 128 14.41 -0.53 -17.27
N ILE A 129 14.20 0.28 -16.23
CA ILE A 129 14.90 1.54 -16.02
C ILE A 129 16.13 1.29 -15.13
N ASP A 130 17.32 1.68 -15.62
CA ASP A 130 18.52 1.72 -14.77
C ASP A 130 18.53 3.02 -13.95
N PHE A 131 18.38 2.86 -12.64
CA PHE A 131 18.35 3.95 -11.66
C PHE A 131 19.64 4.08 -10.83
N ARG A 132 20.69 3.30 -11.19
CA ARG A 132 21.97 3.27 -10.45
C ARG A 132 22.85 4.50 -10.65
N PRO A 133 22.90 5.17 -11.84
CA PRO A 133 23.74 6.33 -12.03
C PRO A 133 23.51 7.38 -10.94
N ALA A 134 24.58 7.98 -10.43
CA ALA A 134 24.51 8.97 -9.36
C ALA A 134 23.66 10.20 -9.75
N ASP A 135 23.73 10.58 -11.02
CA ASP A 135 22.98 11.66 -11.68
C ASP A 135 21.60 11.24 -12.18
N PHE A 136 21.16 10.00 -11.89
CA PHE A 136 19.85 9.50 -12.35
C PHE A 136 18.70 10.43 -12.01
N LEU A 137 18.72 11.03 -10.82
CA LEU A 137 17.71 11.98 -10.37
C LEU A 137 18.35 13.07 -9.52
N LYS A 138 18.17 14.32 -9.95
CA LYS A 138 18.54 15.54 -9.22
C LYS A 138 17.29 16.25 -8.73
N ILE A 139 17.33 16.79 -7.50
CA ILE A 139 16.26 17.64 -6.94
C ILE A 139 16.88 19.00 -6.63
N THR A 140 16.31 20.07 -7.20
CA THR A 140 16.79 21.44 -7.05
C THR A 140 15.67 22.36 -6.56
N ASN A 141 16.03 23.49 -5.95
CA ASN A 141 15.10 24.57 -5.62
C ASN A 141 15.43 25.81 -6.42
N GLU A 142 14.45 26.67 -6.67
CA GLU A 142 14.66 28.04 -7.18
C GLU A 142 14.68 29.09 -6.06
N ARG A 143 14.22 28.74 -4.85
CA ARG A 143 14.12 29.69 -3.71
C ARG A 143 14.66 29.06 -2.44
N GLU A 144 15.09 29.90 -1.53
CA GLU A 144 15.29 29.52 -0.13
C GLU A 144 14.13 30.07 0.70
N ASP A 145 13.51 29.25 1.53
CA ASP A 145 12.33 29.61 2.31
C ASP A 145 12.41 28.95 3.69
N VAL A 146 12.14 29.72 4.73
CA VAL A 146 12.11 29.21 6.11
C VAL A 146 10.70 28.70 6.42
N ARG A 147 10.61 27.44 6.86
CA ARG A 147 9.36 26.78 7.17
C ARG A 147 9.23 26.52 8.65
N GLU A 148 8.01 26.65 9.12
CA GLU A 148 7.67 26.41 10.53
C GLU A 148 7.21 24.97 10.74
N VAL A 149 7.80 24.35 11.75
CA VAL A 149 7.44 23.00 12.25
C VAL A 149 6.51 23.16 13.43
N LEU A 150 5.41 22.39 13.47
CA LEU A 150 4.50 22.44 14.60
C LEU A 150 5.18 21.89 15.86
N SER A 151 5.34 22.75 16.86
CA SER A 151 5.91 22.40 18.18
C SER A 151 4.86 22.20 19.28
N LYS A 152 3.62 22.60 19.04
CA LYS A 152 2.51 22.54 20.02
C LYS A 152 2.14 21.11 20.37
N ASP A 153 1.72 20.89 21.61
CA ASP A 153 1.18 19.64 22.07
C ASP A 153 -0.17 19.34 21.41
N LEU A 154 -0.39 18.05 21.15
CA LEU A 154 -1.60 17.52 20.56
C LEU A 154 -2.30 16.61 21.57
N ARG A 155 -3.62 16.48 21.47
CA ARG A 155 -4.40 15.59 22.32
C ARG A 155 -3.97 14.13 22.12
N ARG A 156 -3.92 13.37 23.22
CA ARG A 156 -3.52 11.96 23.23
C ARG A 156 -4.56 11.03 22.57
N ARG A 157 -5.07 11.44 21.40
CA ARG A 157 -6.00 10.68 20.58
C ARG A 157 -5.27 9.99 19.43
N ILE A 158 -5.87 8.92 18.92
CA ILE A 158 -5.27 8.08 17.89
C ILE A 158 -6.04 8.23 16.58
N LEU A 159 -5.33 8.54 15.50
CA LEU A 159 -5.84 8.49 14.14
C LEU A 159 -5.46 7.14 13.51
N VAL A 160 -6.47 6.39 13.06
CA VAL A 160 -6.28 5.05 12.46
C VAL A 160 -6.65 5.10 10.97
N PRO A 161 -5.68 4.98 10.06
CA PRO A 161 -5.95 4.85 8.63
C PRO A 161 -6.63 3.50 8.32
N ILE A 162 -7.80 3.55 7.68
CA ILE A 162 -8.61 2.36 7.35
C ILE A 162 -8.60 2.10 5.85
N GLY A 163 -8.09 0.92 5.45
CA GLY A 163 -7.92 0.51 4.06
C GLY A 163 -8.85 -0.61 3.57
N ASN A 164 -9.92 -0.94 4.22
CA ASN A 164 -10.86 -2.04 3.90
C ASN A 164 -10.32 -3.47 4.10
N GLY A 165 -9.03 -3.66 4.37
CA GLY A 165 -8.42 -4.98 4.61
C GLY A 165 -8.51 -5.43 6.07
N LYS A 166 -8.22 -6.71 6.32
CA LYS A 166 -8.20 -7.33 7.66
C LYS A 166 -7.30 -6.58 8.65
N ASP A 167 -6.14 -6.07 8.20
CA ASP A 167 -5.13 -5.48 9.07
C ASP A 167 -5.64 -4.20 9.75
N SER A 168 -6.28 -3.30 8.99
CA SER A 168 -6.87 -2.08 9.54
C SER A 168 -8.08 -2.37 10.46
N ILE A 169 -8.81 -3.45 10.20
CA ILE A 169 -9.89 -3.91 11.08
C ILE A 169 -9.32 -4.42 12.41
N VAL A 170 -8.26 -5.22 12.37
CA VAL A 170 -7.58 -5.71 13.58
C VAL A 170 -7.06 -4.54 14.42
N THR A 171 -6.37 -3.57 13.79
CA THR A 171 -5.90 -2.36 14.49
C THR A 171 -7.06 -1.62 15.16
N LEU A 172 -8.14 -1.39 14.41
CA LEU A 172 -9.33 -0.68 14.90
C LEU A 172 -9.95 -1.38 16.12
N GLU A 173 -10.21 -2.69 15.99
CA GLU A 173 -10.88 -3.45 17.06
C GLU A 173 -10.00 -3.62 18.31
N LEU A 174 -8.71 -3.86 18.15
CA LEU A 174 -7.81 -4.01 19.30
C LEU A 174 -7.65 -2.69 20.07
N LEU A 175 -7.47 -1.56 19.38
CA LEU A 175 -7.38 -0.25 20.02
C LEU A 175 -8.69 0.14 20.70
N LYS A 176 -9.83 -0.15 20.05
CA LYS A 176 -11.15 0.09 20.61
C LYS A 176 -11.41 -0.75 21.87
N ASN A 177 -11.10 -2.06 21.81
CA ASN A 177 -11.28 -2.97 22.96
C ASN A 177 -10.37 -2.60 24.14
N ALA A 178 -9.24 -1.92 23.87
CA ALA A 178 -8.36 -1.36 24.89
C ALA A 178 -8.82 0.01 25.43
N GLY A 179 -10.03 0.46 25.10
CA GLY A 179 -10.60 1.73 25.58
C GLY A 179 -9.89 2.98 25.08
N LYS A 180 -9.14 2.91 23.95
CA LYS A 180 -8.42 4.06 23.42
C LYS A 180 -9.35 5.02 22.67
N GLU A 181 -9.13 6.34 22.83
CA GLU A 181 -9.83 7.36 22.05
C GLU A 181 -9.29 7.38 20.62
N ILE A 182 -10.06 6.81 19.70
CA ILE A 182 -9.67 6.61 18.30
C ILE A 182 -10.62 7.33 17.35
N ASN A 183 -10.11 7.73 16.19
CA ASN A 183 -10.93 8.04 15.03
C ASN A 183 -10.33 7.44 13.75
N CYS A 184 -11.19 7.16 12.79
CA CYS A 184 -10.81 6.57 11.52
C CYS A 184 -10.46 7.65 10.49
N PHE A 185 -9.48 7.34 9.65
CA PHE A 185 -9.03 8.20 8.55
C PHE A 185 -9.05 7.42 7.24
N CYS A 186 -9.49 8.06 6.15
CA CYS A 186 -9.45 7.46 4.82
C CYS A 186 -9.29 8.49 3.70
N VAL A 187 -8.58 8.10 2.66
CA VAL A 187 -8.50 8.82 1.38
C VAL A 187 -9.38 8.10 0.36
N ASN A 188 -10.32 8.83 -0.26
CA ASN A 188 -11.26 8.29 -1.25
C ASN A 188 -12.00 7.03 -0.78
N PRO A 189 -12.82 7.10 0.27
CA PRO A 189 -13.50 5.94 0.85
C PRO A 189 -14.40 5.24 -0.16
N ARG A 190 -14.42 3.91 -0.09
CA ARG A 190 -15.25 3.04 -0.93
C ARG A 190 -16.37 2.39 -0.09
N LYS A 191 -17.32 1.71 -0.73
CA LYS A 191 -18.44 1.06 -0.05
C LYS A 191 -18.03 0.19 1.15
N PRO A 192 -16.99 -0.69 1.07
CA PRO A 192 -16.56 -1.48 2.22
C PRO A 192 -16.10 -0.64 3.42
N PHE A 193 -15.45 0.50 3.18
CA PHE A 193 -15.05 1.42 4.25
C PHE A 193 -16.25 1.86 5.11
N TRP A 194 -17.33 2.31 4.47
CA TRP A 194 -18.52 2.78 5.19
C TRP A 194 -19.23 1.65 5.95
N GLN A 195 -19.17 0.42 5.41
CA GLN A 195 -19.69 -0.75 6.10
C GLN A 195 -18.85 -1.09 7.35
N ILE A 196 -17.49 -1.00 7.25
CA ILE A 196 -16.60 -1.19 8.38
C ILE A 196 -16.86 -0.15 9.47
N ILE A 197 -16.97 1.15 9.11
CA ILE A 197 -17.28 2.21 10.07
C ILE A 197 -18.58 1.94 10.81
N ARG A 198 -19.64 1.55 10.08
CA ARG A 198 -20.94 1.22 10.70
C ARG A 198 -20.86 0.02 11.63
N ILE A 199 -20.22 -1.08 11.21
CA ILE A 199 -20.08 -2.31 12.02
C ILE A 199 -19.24 -2.07 13.27
N SER A 200 -18.20 -1.24 13.17
CA SER A 200 -17.34 -0.90 14.29
C SER A 200 -17.98 0.10 15.26
N ASN A 201 -19.10 0.74 14.88
CA ASN A 201 -19.69 1.86 15.62
C ASN A 201 -18.66 2.97 15.91
N ALA A 202 -17.79 3.23 14.92
CA ALA A 202 -16.77 4.27 15.03
C ALA A 202 -17.40 5.66 14.85
N GLN A 203 -16.76 6.67 15.44
CA GLN A 203 -17.14 8.09 15.26
C GLN A 203 -17.05 8.48 13.77
N LYS A 204 -17.63 9.66 13.43
CA LYS A 204 -17.56 10.22 12.07
C LYS A 204 -16.10 10.33 11.61
N PRO A 205 -15.69 9.60 10.57
CA PRO A 205 -14.29 9.52 10.15
C PRO A 205 -13.81 10.81 9.49
N ILE A 206 -12.49 11.02 9.50
CA ILE A 206 -11.83 12.07 8.74
C ILE A 206 -11.61 11.57 7.31
N ILE A 207 -12.14 12.30 6.33
CA ILE A 207 -12.08 11.95 4.92
C ILE A 207 -11.32 13.01 4.13
N ILE A 208 -10.38 12.53 3.32
CA ILE A 208 -9.74 13.35 2.28
C ILE A 208 -10.16 12.83 0.91
N HIS A 209 -10.65 13.70 0.07
CA HIS A 209 -10.92 13.40 -1.33
C HIS A 209 -9.75 13.87 -2.19
N ARG A 210 -9.07 12.93 -2.83
CA ARG A 210 -7.96 13.14 -3.75
C ARG A 210 -8.44 12.98 -5.19
N TYR A 211 -8.17 13.96 -6.01
CA TYR A 211 -8.54 13.99 -7.43
C TYR A 211 -7.29 14.07 -8.30
N LEU A 212 -7.03 12.99 -9.01
CA LEU A 212 -5.96 12.95 -10.01
C LEU A 212 -6.36 13.76 -11.25
N ASP A 213 -5.36 14.41 -11.86
CA ASP A 213 -5.56 15.12 -13.12
C ASP A 213 -5.89 14.14 -14.26
N LYS A 214 -6.89 14.50 -15.08
CA LYS A 214 -7.32 13.69 -16.22
C LYS A 214 -6.23 13.51 -17.27
N LYS A 215 -5.30 14.46 -17.38
CA LYS A 215 -4.16 14.41 -18.29
C LYS A 215 -3.26 13.21 -18.02
N LEU A 216 -3.08 12.81 -16.74
CA LEU A 216 -2.34 11.61 -16.36
C LEU A 216 -2.88 10.36 -17.07
N PHE A 217 -4.20 10.20 -17.11
CA PHE A 217 -4.83 9.05 -17.78
C PHE A 217 -4.75 9.14 -19.30
N GLN A 218 -4.74 10.35 -19.87
CA GLN A 218 -4.52 10.56 -21.30
C GLN A 218 -3.12 10.12 -21.69
N LEU A 219 -2.09 10.53 -20.93
CA LEU A 219 -0.70 10.15 -21.16
C LEU A 219 -0.50 8.63 -21.02
N ASN A 220 -1.09 8.00 -20.01
CA ASN A 220 -1.06 6.54 -19.85
C ASN A 220 -1.64 5.82 -21.08
N ARG A 221 -2.74 6.33 -21.65
CA ARG A 221 -3.33 5.79 -22.90
C ARG A 221 -2.46 6.05 -24.13
N ALA A 222 -1.70 7.15 -24.13
CA ALA A 222 -0.75 7.50 -25.18
C ALA A 222 0.58 6.74 -25.10
N GLY A 223 0.74 5.80 -24.15
CA GLY A 223 1.94 4.96 -24.04
C GLY A 223 3.09 5.55 -23.23
N PHE A 224 2.85 6.63 -22.48
CA PHE A 224 3.81 7.13 -21.50
C PHE A 224 4.03 6.12 -20.38
N LEU A 225 5.15 6.25 -19.65
CA LEU A 225 5.49 5.34 -18.56
C LEU A 225 4.40 5.33 -17.49
N ASN A 226 4.13 4.14 -16.97
CA ASN A 226 3.19 3.92 -15.88
C ASN A 226 3.64 2.73 -15.03
N GLY A 227 3.12 2.61 -13.81
CA GLY A 227 3.45 1.53 -12.88
C GLY A 227 3.13 1.88 -11.44
N HIS A 228 3.70 1.11 -10.54
CA HIS A 228 3.52 1.27 -9.10
C HIS A 228 3.88 2.68 -8.60
N THR A 229 3.15 3.14 -7.59
CA THR A 229 3.40 4.38 -6.83
C THR A 229 3.42 4.05 -5.34
N PRO A 230 4.33 4.62 -4.53
CA PRO A 230 4.43 4.36 -3.10
C PRO A 230 3.27 5.01 -2.32
N PHE A 231 2.06 4.50 -2.51
CA PHE A 231 0.82 5.10 -1.98
C PHE A 231 0.79 5.18 -0.45
N SER A 232 1.42 4.23 0.26
CA SER A 232 1.50 4.27 1.72
C SER A 232 2.35 5.44 2.22
N ALA A 233 3.37 5.88 1.46
CA ALA A 233 4.12 7.10 1.78
C ALA A 233 3.24 8.35 1.63
N LEU A 234 2.46 8.44 0.55
CA LEU A 234 1.48 9.51 0.38
C LEU A 234 0.50 9.53 1.56
N LEU A 235 -0.07 8.39 1.93
CA LEU A 235 -0.98 8.28 3.08
C LEU A 235 -0.32 8.72 4.39
N ALA A 236 1.00 8.50 4.57
CA ALA A 236 1.71 8.95 5.75
C ALA A 236 1.69 10.48 5.87
N PHE A 237 2.00 11.22 4.79
CA PHE A 237 1.90 12.70 4.79
C PHE A 237 0.48 13.19 4.99
N TYR A 238 -0.51 12.57 4.35
CA TYR A 238 -1.93 12.90 4.49
C TYR A 238 -2.43 12.66 5.92
N SER A 239 -1.97 11.60 6.58
CA SER A 239 -2.35 11.31 7.96
C SER A 239 -1.71 12.28 8.95
N VAL A 240 -0.45 12.72 8.72
CA VAL A 240 0.18 13.77 9.52
C VAL A 240 -0.58 15.09 9.39
N PHE A 241 -0.93 15.48 8.16
CA PHE A 241 -1.76 16.65 7.92
C PHE A 241 -3.09 16.57 8.70
N ALA A 242 -3.79 15.44 8.58
CA ALA A 242 -5.06 15.22 9.28
C ALA A 242 -4.87 15.23 10.81
N ALA A 243 -3.82 14.58 11.32
CA ALA A 243 -3.52 14.55 12.75
C ALA A 243 -3.32 15.96 13.32
N ILE A 244 -2.57 16.81 12.63
CA ILE A 244 -2.31 18.18 13.05
C ILE A 244 -3.58 19.02 13.01
N ILE A 245 -4.32 18.99 11.90
CA ILE A 245 -5.55 19.80 11.73
C ILE A 245 -6.65 19.38 12.71
N PHE A 246 -6.79 18.09 12.98
CA PHE A 246 -7.86 17.56 13.85
C PHE A 246 -7.40 17.20 15.26
N ASP A 247 -6.15 17.54 15.62
CA ASP A 247 -5.62 17.45 16.99
C ASP A 247 -5.47 16.00 17.50
N TYR A 248 -4.71 15.18 16.77
CA TYR A 248 -4.34 13.80 17.12
C TYR A 248 -2.83 13.68 17.33
N LYS A 249 -2.40 13.19 18.49
CA LYS A 249 -0.99 12.95 18.79
C LYS A 249 -0.47 11.69 18.06
N TYR A 250 -1.27 10.63 18.04
CA TYR A 250 -0.86 9.32 17.55
C TYR A 250 -1.46 9.01 16.19
N ILE A 251 -0.65 8.44 15.29
CA ILE A 251 -1.07 7.90 14.00
C ILE A 251 -0.69 6.43 13.98
N ALA A 252 -1.69 5.54 14.09
CA ALA A 252 -1.48 4.09 14.15
C ALA A 252 -1.77 3.44 12.79
N PHE A 253 -0.74 3.25 11.98
CA PHE A 253 -0.83 2.46 10.74
C PHE A 253 -0.94 0.97 11.05
N SER A 254 -1.48 0.21 10.10
CA SER A 254 -1.65 -1.25 10.20
C SER A 254 -0.61 -1.99 9.36
N ASN A 255 0.61 -1.44 9.24
CA ASN A 255 1.67 -2.13 8.54
C ASN A 255 2.21 -3.26 9.43
N GLU A 256 2.49 -4.36 8.80
CA GLU A 256 2.92 -5.62 9.39
C GLU A 256 4.41 -5.87 9.17
N ARG A 257 4.98 -6.81 9.90
CA ARG A 257 6.38 -7.23 9.80
C ARG A 257 6.73 -7.79 8.42
N SER A 258 5.78 -8.47 7.79
CA SER A 258 5.94 -9.11 6.49
C SER A 258 6.21 -8.13 5.35
N ALA A 259 5.89 -6.84 5.53
CA ALA A 259 6.14 -5.79 4.54
C ALA A 259 7.64 -5.51 4.29
N ASP A 260 8.53 -6.02 5.12
CA ASP A 260 9.98 -5.84 4.98
C ASP A 260 10.60 -6.76 3.92
N GLU A 261 9.93 -7.85 3.53
CA GLU A 261 10.47 -8.79 2.53
C GLU A 261 10.29 -8.28 1.10
N GLY A 262 11.41 -8.20 0.36
CA GLY A 262 11.42 -7.80 -1.05
C GLY A 262 10.82 -8.85 -2.00
N ASN A 263 10.60 -8.41 -3.24
CA ASN A 263 9.98 -9.23 -4.28
C ASN A 263 11.00 -9.84 -5.24
N VAL A 264 12.04 -9.09 -5.61
CA VAL A 264 13.04 -9.50 -6.61
C VAL A 264 14.32 -8.68 -6.45
N LYS A 265 15.46 -9.25 -6.85
CA LYS A 265 16.71 -8.49 -7.04
C LYS A 265 16.76 -7.93 -8.46
N TYR A 266 16.99 -6.63 -8.60
CA TYR A 266 17.13 -5.94 -9.87
C TYR A 266 18.30 -4.98 -9.83
N LEU A 267 19.24 -5.11 -10.77
CA LEU A 267 20.46 -4.29 -10.86
C LEU A 267 21.24 -4.20 -9.52
N GLY A 268 21.35 -5.35 -8.83
CA GLY A 268 22.04 -5.46 -7.54
C GLY A 268 21.24 -4.99 -6.31
N LYS A 269 20.05 -4.38 -6.50
CA LYS A 269 19.18 -3.92 -5.42
C LYS A 269 17.99 -4.84 -5.21
N GLU A 270 17.58 -5.00 -3.96
CA GLU A 270 16.31 -5.65 -3.63
C GLU A 270 15.16 -4.69 -3.88
N ILE A 271 14.21 -5.10 -4.71
CA ILE A 271 12.99 -4.35 -5.01
C ILE A 271 11.88 -4.86 -4.11
N ASN A 272 11.32 -3.95 -3.31
CA ASN A 272 10.19 -4.22 -2.43
C ASN A 272 8.97 -3.41 -2.88
N HIS A 273 7.92 -4.10 -3.37
CA HIS A 273 6.62 -3.49 -3.69
C HIS A 273 6.03 -2.71 -2.50
N GLN A 274 6.28 -3.20 -1.28
CA GLN A 274 5.76 -2.63 -0.05
C GLN A 274 6.75 -1.71 0.66
N TRP A 275 7.80 -1.21 -0.02
CA TRP A 275 8.85 -0.41 0.63
C TRP A 275 8.28 0.73 1.48
N SER A 276 7.25 1.44 1.01
CA SER A 276 6.60 2.51 1.79
C SER A 276 5.77 2.03 2.99
N LYS A 277 5.73 0.71 3.23
CA LYS A 277 5.19 0.10 4.45
C LYS A 277 6.29 -0.53 5.32
N SER A 278 7.53 -0.56 4.85
CA SER A 278 8.64 -1.22 5.55
C SER A 278 9.03 -0.50 6.85
N SER A 279 9.75 -1.22 7.70
CA SER A 279 10.34 -0.67 8.93
C SER A 279 11.37 0.43 8.62
N VAL A 280 12.11 0.28 7.52
CA VAL A 280 13.08 1.28 7.04
C VAL A 280 12.39 2.59 6.68
N PHE A 281 11.31 2.53 5.89
CA PHE A 281 10.51 3.72 5.58
C PHE A 281 9.93 4.34 6.84
N GLU A 282 9.32 3.54 7.71
CA GLU A 282 8.70 4.01 8.95
C GLU A 282 9.71 4.80 9.81
N LYS A 283 10.91 4.23 10.04
CA LYS A 283 11.97 4.90 10.81
C LYS A 283 12.39 6.21 10.17
N SER A 284 12.64 6.23 8.87
CA SER A 284 13.07 7.44 8.15
C SER A 284 11.98 8.50 8.09
N PHE A 285 10.71 8.10 7.88
CA PHE A 285 9.57 9.02 7.86
C PHE A 285 9.30 9.63 9.25
N ARG A 286 9.43 8.86 10.33
CA ARG A 286 9.33 9.39 11.70
C ARG A 286 10.32 10.50 11.95
N ALA A 287 11.60 10.27 11.62
CA ALA A 287 12.65 11.27 11.76
C ALA A 287 12.35 12.52 10.90
N TYR A 288 11.95 12.32 9.65
CA TYR A 288 11.57 13.40 8.76
C TYR A 288 10.37 14.21 9.31
N CYS A 289 9.33 13.52 9.77
CA CYS A 289 8.13 14.14 10.31
C CYS A 289 8.46 15.00 11.54
N GLN A 290 9.22 14.46 12.49
CA GLN A 290 9.61 15.16 13.71
C GLN A 290 10.45 16.41 13.43
N LYS A 291 11.37 16.33 12.46
CA LYS A 291 12.27 17.43 12.14
C LYS A 291 11.64 18.51 11.24
N HIS A 292 10.76 18.14 10.31
CA HIS A 292 10.33 19.04 9.24
C HIS A 292 8.81 19.32 9.18
N LEU A 293 7.97 18.58 9.93
CA LEU A 293 6.52 18.75 9.90
C LEU A 293 5.93 19.03 11.28
N ALA A 294 6.11 18.09 12.23
CA ALA A 294 5.47 18.16 13.54
C ALA A 294 6.24 17.32 14.56
N GLY A 295 6.99 17.99 15.43
CA GLY A 295 7.82 17.35 16.46
C GLY A 295 7.06 16.51 17.48
N LYS A 296 5.77 16.76 17.66
CA LYS A 296 4.91 16.11 18.68
C LYS A 296 4.00 15.01 18.12
N VAL A 297 3.94 14.82 16.80
CA VAL A 297 3.18 13.71 16.18
C VAL A 297 3.96 12.42 16.28
N GLU A 298 3.34 11.37 16.78
CA GLU A 298 3.89 10.03 16.86
C GLU A 298 3.26 9.12 15.79
N TYR A 299 4.01 8.92 14.71
CA TYR A 299 3.65 7.98 13.63
C TYR A 299 4.27 6.62 13.91
N PHE A 300 3.48 5.54 13.86
CA PHE A 300 3.97 4.17 14.02
C PHE A 300 3.06 3.15 13.34
N SER A 301 3.60 1.97 13.06
CA SER A 301 2.84 0.82 12.57
C SER A 301 2.45 -0.07 13.74
N PHE A 302 1.15 -0.07 14.10
CA PHE A 302 0.62 -0.79 15.26
C PHE A 302 0.86 -2.30 15.15
N LEU A 303 0.73 -2.88 13.94
CA LEU A 303 0.90 -4.32 13.73
C LEU A 303 2.34 -4.73 13.37
N ARG A 304 3.32 -3.83 13.42
CA ARG A 304 4.73 -4.10 13.08
C ARG A 304 5.35 -5.32 13.80
N PRO A 305 5.05 -5.60 15.06
CA PRO A 305 5.59 -6.78 15.72
C PRO A 305 5.09 -8.12 15.14
N LEU A 306 3.98 -8.12 14.38
CA LEU A 306 3.26 -9.30 13.94
C LEU A 306 3.47 -9.60 12.45
N TYR A 307 3.45 -10.89 12.13
CA TYR A 307 3.33 -11.39 10.76
C TYR A 307 1.88 -11.38 10.27
N GLU A 308 1.67 -11.39 8.96
CA GLU A 308 0.35 -11.48 8.31
C GLU A 308 -0.45 -12.72 8.78
N LEU A 309 0.23 -13.84 9.05
CA LEU A 309 -0.42 -15.07 9.54
C LEU A 309 -0.96 -14.91 10.97
N GLN A 310 -0.21 -14.24 11.86
CA GLN A 310 -0.69 -13.90 13.21
C GLN A 310 -1.88 -12.93 13.16
N ILE A 311 -1.82 -11.95 12.26
CA ILE A 311 -2.91 -10.99 12.04
C ILE A 311 -4.17 -11.72 11.51
N ALA A 312 -4.00 -12.75 10.66
CA ALA A 312 -5.10 -13.56 10.17
C ALA A 312 -5.78 -14.36 11.31
N GLU A 313 -5.00 -14.90 12.24
CA GLU A 313 -5.52 -15.55 13.45
C GLU A 313 -6.32 -14.57 14.32
N ILE A 314 -5.78 -13.38 14.59
CA ILE A 314 -6.50 -12.35 15.36
C ILE A 314 -7.77 -11.92 14.62
N PHE A 315 -7.70 -11.71 13.28
CA PHE A 315 -8.85 -11.32 12.49
C PHE A 315 -9.98 -12.36 12.52
N SER A 316 -9.66 -13.65 12.64
CA SER A 316 -10.66 -14.73 12.72
C SER A 316 -11.62 -14.57 13.90
N ARG A 317 -11.23 -13.84 14.93
CA ARG A 317 -12.03 -13.52 16.13
C ARG A 317 -13.08 -12.42 15.89
N PHE A 318 -13.07 -11.78 14.69
CA PHE A 318 -14.00 -10.69 14.34
C PHE A 318 -14.92 -11.08 13.17
N PRO A 319 -15.77 -12.13 13.29
CA PRO A 319 -16.58 -12.66 12.18
C PRO A 319 -17.59 -11.65 11.61
N LYS A 320 -17.97 -10.62 12.38
CA LYS A 320 -18.87 -9.54 11.93
C LYS A 320 -18.36 -8.79 10.69
N TYR A 321 -17.02 -8.80 10.42
CA TYR A 321 -16.41 -8.15 9.28
C TYR A 321 -16.20 -9.05 8.05
N PHE A 322 -16.40 -10.36 8.16
CA PHE A 322 -16.18 -11.28 7.05
C PHE A 322 -16.96 -10.93 5.77
N PRO A 323 -18.22 -10.44 5.84
CA PRO A 323 -18.97 -10.08 4.64
C PRO A 323 -18.47 -8.80 3.95
N VAL A 324 -17.67 -7.97 4.63
CA VAL A 324 -17.38 -6.59 4.18
C VAL A 324 -15.90 -6.31 3.92
N PHE A 325 -14.97 -7.07 4.53
CA PHE A 325 -13.55 -6.80 4.31
C PHE A 325 -13.13 -7.14 2.88
N LEU A 326 -12.30 -6.30 2.28
CA LEU A 326 -11.89 -6.44 0.88
C LEU A 326 -10.57 -5.73 0.62
N SER A 327 -9.50 -6.49 0.37
CA SER A 327 -8.17 -5.95 0.03
C SER A 327 -7.72 -6.31 -1.41
N CYS A 328 -8.62 -6.87 -2.23
CA CYS A 328 -8.34 -7.22 -3.62
C CYS A 328 -8.38 -5.98 -4.52
N ASN A 329 -7.24 -5.58 -5.08
CA ASN A 329 -7.17 -4.46 -6.02
C ASN A 329 -8.05 -4.68 -7.27
N ASN A 330 -8.04 -5.89 -7.84
CA ASN A 330 -8.82 -6.23 -9.05
C ASN A 330 -10.34 -6.20 -8.85
N ALA A 331 -10.84 -6.32 -7.61
CA ALA A 331 -12.26 -6.22 -7.32
C ALA A 331 -12.87 -4.86 -7.73
N TYR A 332 -12.04 -3.82 -7.73
CA TYR A 332 -12.44 -2.45 -8.04
C TYR A 332 -12.31 -2.10 -9.51
N PHE A 333 -11.48 -2.82 -10.28
CA PHE A 333 -11.28 -2.59 -11.72
C PHE A 333 -12.29 -3.33 -12.60
N ARG A 334 -12.82 -4.47 -12.14
CA ARG A 334 -13.81 -5.27 -12.88
C ARG A 334 -15.14 -4.59 -13.11
N ALA A 335 -15.49 -3.61 -12.30
CA ALA A 335 -16.76 -2.88 -12.43
C ALA A 335 -16.88 -2.09 -13.74
N LYS A 336 -15.77 -1.85 -14.46
CA LYS A 336 -15.77 -1.02 -15.68
C LYS A 336 -15.52 -1.75 -17.00
N ARG A 337 -14.98 -2.99 -17.01
CA ARG A 337 -14.71 -3.73 -18.27
C ARG A 337 -14.72 -5.24 -18.05
N GLY A 338 -15.37 -6.01 -18.92
CA GLY A 338 -15.34 -7.47 -18.99
C GLY A 338 -13.98 -8.07 -19.43
N ILE A 339 -12.84 -7.48 -19.03
CA ILE A 339 -11.51 -7.89 -19.45
C ILE A 339 -11.01 -9.01 -18.53
N LYS A 340 -10.86 -10.21 -19.10
CA LYS A 340 -10.13 -11.34 -18.48
C LYS A 340 -8.63 -11.00 -18.51
N VAL A 341 -7.99 -10.81 -17.34
CA VAL A 341 -6.53 -10.73 -17.24
C VAL A 341 -6.00 -12.17 -17.14
N PRO A 342 -5.15 -12.65 -18.06
CA PRO A 342 -4.57 -13.97 -17.97
C PRO A 342 -3.69 -14.12 -16.72
N ALA A 343 -3.74 -15.26 -16.04
CA ALA A 343 -2.95 -15.55 -14.83
C ALA A 343 -1.43 -15.40 -15.05
N GLN A 344 -0.95 -15.64 -16.26
CA GLN A 344 0.46 -15.51 -16.65
C GLN A 344 1.04 -14.10 -16.53
N ASN A 345 0.19 -13.05 -16.64
CA ASN A 345 0.63 -11.64 -16.50
C ASN A 345 0.77 -11.19 -15.02
N LEU A 346 0.43 -12.05 -14.07
CA LEU A 346 0.50 -11.74 -12.63
C LEU A 346 1.82 -12.20 -11.98
N LEU A 347 2.64 -12.97 -12.71
CA LEU A 347 3.89 -13.55 -12.20
C LEU A 347 5.12 -12.66 -12.40
N GLY A 348 4.98 -11.47 -13.01
CA GLY A 348 6.12 -10.55 -13.17
C GLY A 348 7.18 -10.99 -14.18
N GLU A 349 6.90 -11.95 -15.06
CA GLU A 349 7.79 -12.26 -16.19
C GLU A 349 7.83 -11.07 -17.14
N ALA A 350 9.05 -10.55 -17.37
CA ALA A 350 9.33 -9.42 -18.23
C ALA A 350 9.17 -9.81 -19.71
N ARG A 351 7.93 -10.02 -20.17
CA ARG A 351 7.61 -9.99 -21.60
C ARG A 351 7.12 -8.60 -21.97
N PRO A 352 7.59 -8.01 -23.09
CA PRO A 352 7.09 -6.74 -23.54
C PRO A 352 5.58 -6.87 -23.79
N LEU A 353 4.78 -6.20 -22.99
CA LEU A 353 3.32 -6.21 -23.08
C LEU A 353 2.90 -5.49 -24.37
N ARG A 354 2.69 -6.27 -25.43
CA ARG A 354 1.87 -5.84 -26.57
C ARG A 354 0.41 -5.93 -26.09
N GLY A 355 -0.17 -4.78 -25.77
CA GLY A 355 -1.59 -4.63 -25.46
C GLY A 355 -1.88 -4.44 -23.98
N ARG A 356 -2.29 -3.24 -23.63
CA ARG A 356 -3.07 -2.74 -22.47
C ARG A 356 -3.12 -3.65 -21.25
N LEU A 357 -2.21 -3.47 -20.32
CA LEU A 357 -2.38 -3.92 -18.94
C LEU A 357 -3.22 -2.91 -18.16
N PRO A 358 -4.13 -3.37 -17.29
CA PRO A 358 -4.61 -2.54 -16.20
C PRO A 358 -3.49 -2.40 -15.19
N THR A 359 -3.10 -1.16 -14.92
CA THR A 359 -2.13 -0.83 -13.87
C THR A 359 -2.65 -1.27 -12.52
N SER A 360 -1.84 -1.98 -11.75
CA SER A 360 -2.12 -2.42 -10.38
C SER A 360 -2.06 -1.28 -9.35
N SER A 361 -1.99 -0.01 -9.80
CA SER A 361 -2.02 1.13 -8.89
C SER A 361 -3.44 1.36 -8.39
N ALA A 362 -3.61 1.48 -7.08
CA ALA A 362 -4.86 1.89 -6.42
C ALA A 362 -5.36 3.29 -6.85
N GLU A 363 -4.72 3.90 -7.83
CA GLU A 363 -4.94 5.25 -8.37
C GLU A 363 -5.92 5.31 -9.55
N GLY A 364 -6.59 4.19 -9.92
CA GLY A 364 -7.55 4.16 -11.03
C GLY A 364 -8.83 4.94 -10.75
N ASP A 365 -9.09 5.92 -11.58
CA ASP A 365 -10.37 6.58 -11.90
C ASP A 365 -11.49 6.58 -10.83
N PHE A 366 -11.62 7.67 -10.09
CA PHE A 366 -12.85 8.03 -9.39
C PHE A 366 -13.35 9.42 -9.79
N VAL A 367 -14.00 9.51 -10.95
CA VAL A 367 -14.92 10.60 -11.26
C VAL A 367 -16.33 10.00 -11.30
N GLY A 368 -17.17 10.48 -10.39
CA GLY A 368 -18.54 10.14 -10.13
C GLY A 368 -19.38 9.58 -11.28
N ARG A 369 -19.59 8.27 -11.28
CA ARG A 369 -20.84 7.62 -11.78
C ARG A 369 -21.09 6.39 -10.92
N ARG A 370 -22.32 6.26 -10.42
CA ARG A 370 -22.77 5.07 -9.68
C ARG A 370 -22.65 3.83 -10.59
N PRO A 371 -22.04 2.73 -10.16
CA PRO A 371 -22.04 1.50 -10.92
C PRO A 371 -23.41 0.83 -10.77
N SER A 372 -24.11 0.70 -11.87
CA SER A 372 -25.19 -0.29 -12.02
C SER A 372 -24.54 -1.66 -12.27
N ASN A 373 -24.86 -2.63 -11.44
CA ASN A 373 -24.69 -4.08 -11.53
C ASN A 373 -23.74 -4.79 -10.56
N SER A 374 -24.28 -5.73 -9.95
CA SER A 374 -24.14 -6.70 -8.86
C SER A 374 -22.80 -7.41 -8.59
N ARG A 375 -21.65 -7.05 -9.18
CA ARG A 375 -20.34 -7.70 -8.95
C ARG A 375 -19.22 -6.78 -8.42
N ALA A 376 -19.46 -5.49 -8.29
CA ALA A 376 -18.52 -4.56 -7.66
C ALA A 376 -18.46 -4.80 -6.15
N GLY A 377 -17.27 -5.06 -5.61
CA GLY A 377 -17.08 -5.26 -4.18
C GLY A 377 -16.92 -6.72 -3.72
N LYS A 378 -16.69 -7.66 -4.63
CA LYS A 378 -16.37 -9.07 -4.30
C LYS A 378 -14.92 -9.40 -4.62
N TRP A 379 -14.32 -10.31 -3.86
CA TRP A 379 -12.99 -10.85 -4.14
C TRP A 379 -12.91 -11.41 -5.57
N CYS A 380 -11.79 -11.15 -6.26
CA CYS A 380 -11.68 -11.58 -7.67
C CYS A 380 -11.40 -13.08 -7.84
N GLY A 381 -10.91 -13.77 -6.80
CA GLY A 381 -10.60 -15.19 -6.78
C GLY A 381 -9.47 -15.65 -7.72
N ARG A 382 -8.64 -14.72 -8.25
CA ARG A 382 -7.63 -15.05 -9.29
C ARG A 382 -6.28 -14.36 -9.09
N CYS A 383 -6.18 -13.34 -8.26
CA CYS A 383 -4.92 -12.60 -8.04
C CYS A 383 -4.14 -13.17 -6.85
N PRO A 384 -2.83 -12.86 -6.75
CA PRO A 384 -2.00 -13.31 -5.63
C PRO A 384 -2.56 -12.89 -4.27
N LYS A 385 -3.13 -11.68 -4.15
CA LYS A 385 -3.74 -11.21 -2.90
C LYS A 385 -4.94 -12.04 -2.48
N CYS A 386 -5.80 -12.47 -3.43
CA CYS A 386 -6.93 -13.35 -3.12
C CYS A 386 -6.46 -14.71 -2.61
N LEU A 387 -5.53 -15.36 -3.34
CA LEU A 387 -5.01 -16.67 -2.96
C LEU A 387 -4.27 -16.60 -1.62
N PHE A 388 -3.39 -15.62 -1.44
CA PHE A 388 -2.66 -15.42 -0.19
C PHE A 388 -3.61 -15.21 1.00
N THR A 389 -4.59 -14.30 0.85
CA THR A 389 -5.54 -14.02 1.94
C THR A 389 -6.38 -15.25 2.28
N PHE A 390 -6.81 -16.02 1.29
CA PHE A 390 -7.51 -17.28 1.49
C PHE A 390 -6.62 -18.29 2.25
N LEU A 391 -5.37 -18.45 1.80
CA LEU A 391 -4.39 -19.39 2.37
C LEU A 391 -4.13 -19.12 3.86
N ILE A 392 -3.87 -17.85 4.24
CA ILE A 392 -3.57 -17.51 5.63
C ILE A 392 -4.80 -17.52 6.55
N LEU A 393 -6.01 -17.39 6.01
CA LEU A 393 -7.25 -17.47 6.79
C LEU A 393 -7.76 -18.90 6.94
N TYR A 394 -7.43 -19.80 6.01
CA TYR A 394 -7.93 -21.16 5.99
C TYR A 394 -7.64 -21.95 7.29
N PRO A 395 -6.48 -21.84 7.95
CA PRO A 395 -6.23 -22.52 9.23
C PRO A 395 -7.22 -22.13 10.34
N PHE A 396 -7.70 -20.89 10.34
CA PHE A 396 -8.42 -20.27 11.46
C PHE A 396 -9.92 -20.10 11.24
N ILE A 397 -10.39 -20.18 9.98
CA ILE A 397 -11.80 -19.96 9.62
C ILE A 397 -12.34 -21.20 8.91
N GLU A 398 -13.58 -21.58 9.24
CA GLU A 398 -14.30 -22.68 8.60
C GLU A 398 -14.37 -22.49 7.07
N GLU A 399 -14.14 -23.59 6.29
CA GLU A 399 -14.12 -23.57 4.83
C GLU A 399 -15.42 -22.99 4.25
N SER A 400 -16.57 -23.36 4.79
CA SER A 400 -17.88 -22.86 4.36
C SER A 400 -18.00 -21.34 4.46
N ARG A 401 -17.40 -20.74 5.52
CA ARG A 401 -17.37 -19.27 5.69
C ARG A 401 -16.41 -18.62 4.70
N LEU A 402 -15.25 -19.23 4.43
CA LEU A 402 -14.30 -18.73 3.42
C LEU A 402 -14.92 -18.77 2.03
N VAL A 403 -15.61 -19.84 1.68
CA VAL A 403 -16.34 -19.94 0.41
C VAL A 403 -17.41 -18.83 0.28
N LYS A 404 -18.13 -18.49 1.36
CA LYS A 404 -19.06 -17.35 1.36
C LYS A 404 -18.34 -16.01 1.12
N ILE A 405 -17.14 -15.82 1.66
CA ILE A 405 -16.33 -14.60 1.50
C ILE A 405 -15.80 -14.48 0.06
N PHE A 406 -15.17 -15.55 -0.46
CA PHE A 406 -14.45 -15.54 -1.73
C PHE A 406 -15.28 -15.97 -2.94
N GLY A 407 -16.46 -16.60 -2.69
CA GLY A 407 -17.39 -17.12 -3.70
C GLY A 407 -17.10 -18.56 -4.12
N GLU A 408 -15.93 -19.12 -3.77
CA GLU A 408 -15.47 -20.47 -4.11
C GLU A 408 -14.29 -20.87 -3.21
N ASN A 409 -13.96 -22.16 -3.17
CA ASN A 409 -12.73 -22.62 -2.54
C ASN A 409 -11.54 -22.38 -3.47
N LEU A 410 -10.70 -21.38 -3.17
CA LEU A 410 -9.54 -21.04 -4.01
C LEU A 410 -8.46 -22.12 -4.01
N LEU A 411 -8.42 -23.02 -3.01
CA LEU A 411 -7.47 -24.11 -2.94
C LEU A 411 -7.83 -25.28 -3.87
N ASP A 412 -9.04 -25.30 -4.43
CA ASP A 412 -9.46 -26.28 -5.45
C ASP A 412 -9.17 -25.82 -6.90
N LYS A 413 -8.70 -24.60 -7.09
CA LYS A 413 -8.47 -24.02 -8.42
C LYS A 413 -7.11 -24.38 -8.99
N LYS A 414 -7.07 -25.30 -9.95
CA LYS A 414 -5.84 -25.76 -10.62
C LYS A 414 -5.02 -24.62 -11.23
N GLU A 415 -5.70 -23.64 -11.82
CA GLU A 415 -5.08 -22.46 -12.45
C GLU A 415 -4.33 -21.54 -11.47
N LEU A 416 -4.53 -21.68 -10.17
CA LEU A 416 -3.80 -20.91 -9.16
C LEU A 416 -2.48 -21.58 -8.70
N LEU A 417 -2.17 -22.77 -9.18
CA LEU A 417 -0.95 -23.48 -8.81
C LEU A 417 0.35 -22.68 -9.08
N PRO A 418 0.51 -21.98 -10.23
CA PRO A 418 1.69 -21.13 -10.46
C PRO A 418 1.79 -19.99 -9.46
N LEU A 419 0.66 -19.39 -9.07
CA LEU A 419 0.64 -18.33 -8.06
C LEU A 419 1.02 -18.85 -6.67
N LEU A 420 0.54 -20.03 -6.29
CA LEU A 420 0.92 -20.65 -5.02
C LEU A 420 2.42 -20.92 -4.97
N LYS A 421 3.00 -21.44 -6.06
CA LYS A 421 4.46 -21.64 -6.19
C LYS A 421 5.23 -20.34 -5.99
N ALA A 422 4.77 -19.23 -6.58
CA ALA A 422 5.40 -17.93 -6.42
C ALA A 422 5.29 -17.41 -4.97
N LEU A 423 4.16 -17.60 -4.31
CA LEU A 423 3.96 -17.20 -2.92
C LEU A 423 4.87 -17.95 -1.95
N ILE A 424 5.09 -19.25 -2.16
CA ILE A 424 5.95 -20.08 -1.29
C ILE A 424 7.43 -20.04 -1.66
N GLY A 425 7.82 -19.29 -2.71
CA GLY A 425 9.22 -19.10 -3.10
C GLY A 425 9.78 -20.14 -4.04
N GLU A 426 8.95 -20.92 -4.76
CA GLU A 426 9.40 -21.82 -5.83
C GLU A 426 9.68 -21.09 -7.15
N THR A 427 9.51 -19.76 -7.18
CA THR A 427 9.90 -18.90 -8.30
C THR A 427 10.84 -17.79 -7.83
N PRO A 428 11.73 -17.26 -8.71
CA PRO A 428 12.65 -16.19 -8.34
C PRO A 428 11.95 -14.92 -7.90
N VAL A 429 10.80 -14.60 -8.51
CA VAL A 429 10.04 -13.38 -8.27
C VAL A 429 8.85 -13.69 -7.36
N LYS A 430 8.78 -13.01 -6.21
CA LYS A 430 7.57 -12.96 -5.37
C LYS A 430 6.56 -12.00 -6.02
N PRO A 431 5.26 -12.33 -6.04
CA PRO A 431 4.26 -11.45 -6.65
C PRO A 431 4.31 -10.02 -6.14
N PHE A 432 4.20 -9.03 -7.05
CA PHE A 432 4.11 -7.60 -6.70
C PHE A 432 2.72 -7.25 -6.20
N GLU A 433 2.41 -7.75 -5.02
CA GLU A 433 1.16 -7.49 -4.28
C GLU A 433 1.47 -7.43 -2.78
N CYS A 434 0.56 -6.84 -2.00
CA CYS A 434 0.66 -6.86 -0.55
C CYS A 434 0.35 -8.26 -0.02
N VAL A 435 1.34 -9.12 -0.03
CA VAL A 435 1.30 -10.51 0.48
C VAL A 435 2.41 -10.71 1.50
N GLY A 436 2.23 -11.65 2.42
CA GLY A 436 3.21 -11.96 3.45
C GLY A 436 4.54 -12.47 2.93
N THR A 437 5.39 -12.93 3.83
CA THR A 437 6.69 -13.54 3.46
C THR A 437 6.50 -14.93 2.82
N ARG A 438 7.53 -15.37 2.10
CA ARG A 438 7.59 -16.75 1.59
C ARG A 438 7.46 -17.76 2.72
N LYS A 439 8.13 -17.51 3.86
CA LYS A 439 8.07 -18.38 5.05
C LYS A 439 6.66 -18.46 5.62
N GLU A 440 5.93 -17.37 5.71
CA GLU A 440 4.52 -17.36 6.15
C GLU A 440 3.63 -18.15 5.21
N SER A 441 3.81 -17.99 3.89
CA SER A 441 3.04 -18.74 2.89
C SER A 441 3.30 -20.25 2.98
N GLN A 442 4.55 -20.67 3.22
CA GLN A 442 4.92 -22.07 3.47
C GLN A 442 4.29 -22.59 4.76
N THR A 443 4.36 -21.83 5.84
CA THR A 443 3.76 -22.19 7.14
C THR A 443 2.24 -22.30 7.02
N ALA A 444 1.59 -21.33 6.38
CA ALA A 444 0.15 -21.35 6.14
C ALA A 444 -0.26 -22.56 5.29
N LEU A 445 0.50 -22.89 4.23
CA LEU A 445 0.26 -24.08 3.40
C LEU A 445 0.28 -25.36 4.25
N HIS A 446 1.27 -25.49 5.14
CA HIS A 446 1.37 -26.64 6.01
C HIS A 446 0.17 -26.73 6.99
N LEU A 447 -0.20 -25.62 7.63
CA LEU A 447 -1.38 -25.58 8.51
C LEU A 447 -2.67 -25.94 7.77
N CYS A 448 -2.82 -25.45 6.51
CA CYS A 448 -3.94 -25.80 5.65
C CYS A 448 -3.98 -27.31 5.35
N GLN A 449 -2.82 -27.91 5.02
CA GLN A 449 -2.72 -29.36 4.78
C GLN A 449 -3.09 -30.19 6.01
N GLN A 450 -2.67 -29.77 7.21
CA GLN A 450 -3.04 -30.46 8.45
C GLN A 450 -4.55 -30.39 8.69
N LYS A 451 -5.16 -29.17 8.56
CA LYS A 451 -6.60 -28.99 8.74
C LYS A 451 -7.40 -29.81 7.74
N ALA A 452 -7.05 -29.77 6.45
CA ALA A 452 -7.74 -30.50 5.40
C ALA A 452 -7.66 -32.02 5.59
N LYS A 453 -6.51 -32.54 6.03
CA LYS A 453 -6.36 -33.98 6.36
C LYS A 453 -7.27 -34.41 7.51
N ARG A 454 -7.38 -33.60 8.58
CA ARG A 454 -8.29 -33.87 9.70
C ARG A 454 -9.76 -33.86 9.27
N ALA A 455 -10.11 -33.00 8.30
CA ALA A 455 -11.45 -32.91 7.71
C ALA A 455 -11.76 -34.00 6.66
N GLY A 456 -10.81 -34.88 6.33
CA GLY A 456 -10.99 -35.97 5.36
C GLY A 456 -11.05 -35.53 3.89
N LYS A 457 -11.03 -34.23 3.59
CA LYS A 457 -11.09 -33.66 2.24
C LYS A 457 -9.93 -32.72 1.98
N VAL A 458 -9.03 -33.13 1.07
CA VAL A 458 -7.84 -32.35 0.74
C VAL A 458 -8.03 -31.62 -0.60
N PRO A 459 -8.12 -30.27 -0.63
CA PRO A 459 -8.23 -29.48 -1.84
C PRO A 459 -7.07 -29.71 -2.83
N PHE A 460 -7.32 -29.43 -4.13
CA PHE A 460 -6.38 -29.69 -5.22
C PHE A 460 -4.99 -29.10 -4.98
N LEU A 461 -4.89 -27.81 -4.65
CA LEU A 461 -3.59 -27.15 -4.45
C LEU A 461 -2.81 -27.77 -3.28
N LEU A 462 -3.50 -28.12 -2.19
CA LEU A 462 -2.87 -28.74 -1.01
C LEU A 462 -2.36 -30.14 -1.29
N LYS A 463 -3.04 -30.90 -2.18
CA LYS A 463 -2.65 -32.24 -2.61
C LYS A 463 -1.41 -32.21 -3.51
N HIS A 464 -1.33 -31.22 -4.42
CA HIS A 464 -0.29 -31.15 -5.46
C HIS A 464 0.95 -30.35 -5.04
N MET A 465 0.92 -29.68 -3.89
CA MET A 465 2.08 -28.96 -3.34
C MET A 465 2.81 -29.80 -2.31
N ARG A 466 3.97 -30.34 -2.71
CA ARG A 466 4.99 -30.87 -1.79
C ARG A 466 6.12 -29.84 -1.77
N SER A 467 6.32 -29.14 -0.66
CA SER A 467 7.42 -28.19 -0.53
C SER A 467 8.77 -28.84 -0.87
N LYS A 468 9.37 -28.53 -2.03
CA LYS A 468 10.69 -29.05 -2.45
C LYS A 468 11.81 -28.55 -1.54
N THR A 469 11.67 -27.38 -0.95
CA THR A 469 12.64 -26.81 0.00
C THR A 469 12.82 -27.73 1.21
N PHE A 470 11.86 -28.59 1.45
CA PHE A 470 11.87 -29.58 2.52
C PHE A 470 12.50 -30.91 2.12
N ALA A 471 12.57 -31.24 0.83
CA ALA A 471 13.15 -32.51 0.35
C ALA A 471 14.66 -32.59 0.63
N PHE A 472 15.36 -31.46 0.69
CA PHE A 472 16.78 -31.41 0.99
C PHE A 472 17.09 -31.71 2.48
N PHE A 473 16.21 -31.30 3.40
CA PHE A 473 16.41 -31.49 4.84
C PHE A 473 15.87 -32.84 5.39
N VAL A 474 15.03 -33.55 4.64
CA VAL A 474 14.28 -34.70 5.18
C VAL A 474 14.37 -35.92 4.29
N ARG A 475 15.57 -36.30 3.85
CA ARG A 475 15.80 -37.65 3.25
C ARG A 475 15.72 -38.80 4.28
N SER A 476 15.68 -38.52 5.58
CA SER A 476 15.93 -39.58 6.57
C SER A 476 14.78 -40.03 7.48
N HIS A 477 13.66 -39.24 7.70
CA HIS A 477 12.67 -39.71 8.70
C HIS A 477 11.22 -39.23 8.42
N LYS A 478 10.28 -40.10 8.09
CA LYS A 478 8.87 -39.82 7.76
C LYS A 478 8.08 -39.13 8.88
N ASN A 479 8.32 -39.47 10.14
CA ASN A 479 7.59 -38.91 11.30
C ASN A 479 8.16 -37.58 11.83
N TYR A 480 9.40 -37.25 11.48
CA TYR A 480 10.06 -36.01 11.91
C TYR A 480 9.52 -34.75 11.22
N LYS A 481 8.93 -34.93 10.02
CA LYS A 481 8.42 -33.83 9.18
C LYS A 481 7.29 -33.03 9.83
N SER A 482 6.31 -33.70 10.44
CA SER A 482 5.15 -33.02 11.02
C SER A 482 5.51 -32.23 12.30
N LEU A 483 6.46 -32.75 13.08
CA LEU A 483 6.91 -32.14 14.32
C LEU A 483 7.71 -30.84 14.08
N VAL A 484 8.60 -30.84 13.09
CA VAL A 484 9.41 -29.66 12.74
C VAL A 484 8.52 -28.51 12.25
N TRP A 485 7.57 -28.79 11.34
CA TRP A 485 6.65 -27.77 10.86
C TRP A 485 5.68 -27.28 11.94
N ARG A 486 5.28 -28.12 12.84
CA ARG A 486 4.47 -27.70 13.99
C ARG A 486 5.24 -26.73 14.87
N LYS A 487 6.51 -27.04 15.22
CA LYS A 487 7.39 -26.13 15.96
C LYS A 487 7.66 -24.82 15.22
N GLU A 488 7.88 -24.87 13.88
CA GLU A 488 8.06 -23.65 13.08
C GLU A 488 6.78 -22.80 13.03
N ALA A 489 5.61 -23.42 12.94
CA ALA A 489 4.34 -22.70 12.96
C ALA A 489 4.10 -22.07 14.36
N GLU A 490 4.32 -22.81 15.44
CA GLU A 490 4.25 -22.31 16.81
C GLU A 490 5.22 -21.15 17.03
N LYS A 491 6.48 -21.30 16.57
CA LYS A 491 7.50 -20.23 16.64
C LYS A 491 7.10 -18.99 15.85
N LEU A 492 6.49 -19.12 14.67
CA LEU A 492 6.03 -17.99 13.88
C LEU A 492 4.83 -17.32 14.55
N LEU A 493 3.84 -18.10 15.01
CA LEU A 493 2.61 -17.60 15.63
C LEU A 493 2.84 -16.98 17.02
N SER A 494 3.90 -17.38 17.74
CA SER A 494 4.30 -16.78 19.02
C SER A 494 5.36 -15.70 18.88
N SER A 495 5.89 -15.46 17.66
CA SER A 495 7.01 -14.53 17.45
C SER A 495 6.61 -13.07 17.66
N TRP A 496 7.53 -12.30 18.23
CA TRP A 496 7.41 -10.86 18.42
C TRP A 496 8.55 -10.14 17.70
N GLY A 497 8.22 -9.22 16.79
CA GLY A 497 9.21 -8.40 16.09
C GLY A 497 9.80 -7.33 17.00
N LYS A 498 11.07 -7.46 17.35
CA LYS A 498 11.77 -6.51 18.24
C LYS A 498 11.99 -5.14 17.57
N GLN A 499 12.22 -5.11 16.25
CA GLN A 499 12.41 -3.88 15.49
C GLN A 499 11.05 -3.24 15.17
N ASN A 500 10.57 -2.41 16.08
CA ASN A 500 9.32 -1.66 15.91
C ASN A 500 9.43 -0.31 16.63
N ASN A 501 8.62 0.67 16.20
CA ASN A 501 8.54 2.00 16.81
C ASN A 501 7.26 2.16 17.65
N LEU A 502 6.73 1.05 18.15
CA LEU A 502 5.50 1.04 18.89
C LEU A 502 5.72 1.66 20.27
N PRO A 503 5.01 2.72 20.66
CA PRO A 503 5.08 3.23 22.02
C PRO A 503 4.69 2.15 23.02
N SER A 504 5.32 2.11 24.18
CA SER A 504 5.21 1.03 25.18
C SER A 504 3.75 0.73 25.59
N GLU A 505 2.92 1.76 25.70
CA GLU A 505 1.49 1.62 26.03
C GLU A 505 0.67 0.85 24.98
N PHE A 506 1.11 0.87 23.70
CA PHE A 506 0.45 0.12 22.62
C PHE A 506 0.98 -1.30 22.50
N GLY A 507 2.24 -1.54 22.89
CA GLY A 507 2.83 -2.87 22.90
C GLY A 507 2.05 -3.86 23.79
N LYS A 508 1.57 -3.38 24.93
CA LYS A 508 0.76 -4.19 25.86
C LYS A 508 -0.58 -4.66 25.28
N ILE A 509 -1.16 -3.89 24.33
CA ILE A 509 -2.44 -4.23 23.69
C ILE A 509 -2.31 -5.42 22.73
N LEU A 510 -1.13 -5.56 22.10
CA LEU A 510 -0.87 -6.60 21.11
C LEU A 510 -0.34 -7.90 21.70
N LYS A 511 0.27 -7.84 22.88
CA LYS A 511 0.79 -9.05 23.53
C LYS A 511 -0.37 -9.92 24.01
N PRO A 512 -0.31 -11.24 23.78
CA PRO A 512 -1.26 -12.15 24.42
C PRO A 512 -1.23 -12.00 25.95
N PRO A 513 -2.34 -12.19 26.66
CA PRO A 513 -2.32 -12.26 28.11
C PRO A 513 -1.33 -13.36 28.56
N GLY A 514 -0.33 -13.01 29.34
CA GLY A 514 0.62 -13.98 29.92
C GLY A 514 1.93 -14.20 29.13
N SER A 515 2.27 -13.35 28.13
CA SER A 515 3.58 -13.37 27.42
C SER A 515 4.50 -12.22 27.83
#